data_c6b427920a442aba8566f9c729a5ebf4
#
_entry.id   c6b427920a442aba8566f9c729a5ebf4
#
_cell.length_a   1.000
_cell.length_b   1.000
_cell.length_c   1.000
_cell.angle_alpha   90.00
_cell.angle_beta   90.00
_cell.angle_gamma   90.00
#
_symmetry.space_group_name_H-M   'P 1'
#
loop_
_entity.id
_entity.type
_entity.pdbx_description
1 polymer ?
#
loop_
_entity_poly.entity_id
_entity_poly.type
_entity_poly.pdbx_seq_one_letter_code
_entity_poly.pdbx_strand_id
1 'polypeptide(L)' 'MKKRKTGDNKEMKELATRFIGQECVVYFFDGNQQTGIIKEVTEGAILLEKKDRLEAMNLDFVLRIKEAPRSKK' A
#
# COMPACT_ATOMS: atom_id res chain seq x y z
N MET A 1 23.85 1.56 -8.26
CA MET A 1 23.37 1.56 -8.02
C MET A 1 22.76 1.57 -7.43
N LYS A 2 22.24 1.77 -7.08
CA LYS A 2 21.78 1.92 -6.51
C LYS A 2 21.07 1.42 -5.89
N LYS A 3 20.78 1.30 -5.40
CA LYS A 3 20.16 0.76 -4.68
C LYS A 3 19.26 1.46 -4.02
N ARG A 4 18.63 1.86 -4.15
CA ARG A 4 17.83 2.57 -3.51
C ARG A 4 16.89 1.87 -2.76
N LYS A 5 16.79 0.77 -2.88
CA LYS A 5 15.86 0.12 -2.37
C LYS A 5 15.76 0.03 -1.00
N THR A 6 16.67 -0.11 -0.32
CA THR A 6 16.58 -0.32 1.04
C THR A 6 15.94 0.78 1.77
N GLY A 7 16.39 1.95 1.58
CA GLY A 7 15.86 3.07 2.30
C GLY A 7 14.45 3.37 1.93
N ASP A 8 14.17 3.32 0.65
CA ASP A 8 12.87 3.64 0.18
C ASP A 8 11.83 2.67 0.69
N ASN A 9 12.18 1.41 0.71
CA ASN A 9 11.29 0.42 1.17
C ASN A 9 10.96 0.57 2.61
N LYS A 10 11.95 0.81 3.41
CA LYS A 10 11.76 0.95 4.81
C LYS A 10 10.85 2.10 5.14
N GLU A 11 11.06 3.21 4.47
CA GLU A 11 10.26 4.37 4.72
C GLU A 11 8.82 4.14 4.28
N MET A 12 8.63 3.56 3.13
CA MET A 12 7.30 3.28 2.64
C MET A 12 6.60 2.32 3.58
N LYS A 13 7.33 1.33 4.09
CA LYS A 13 6.75 0.39 5.00
C LYS A 13 6.26 1.07 6.26
N GLU A 14 7.05 1.95 6.80
CA GLU A 14 6.67 2.63 8.01
C GLU A 14 5.46 3.51 7.82
N LEU A 15 5.41 4.19 6.68
CA LEU A 15 4.28 5.05 6.43
C LEU A 15 3.03 4.24 6.13
N ALA A 16 3.18 3.15 5.40
CA ALA A 16 2.04 2.31 5.08
C ALA A 16 1.44 1.72 6.35
N THR A 17 2.27 1.44 7.34
CA THR A 17 1.78 0.89 8.59
C THR A 17 0.80 1.83 9.27
N ARG A 18 0.95 3.12 9.04
CA ARG A 18 0.04 4.07 9.65
C ARG A 18 -1.33 4.02 9.04
N PHE A 19 -1.47 3.41 7.88
CA PHE A 19 -2.76 3.32 7.23
C PHE A 19 -3.48 2.02 7.52
N ILE A 20 -2.91 1.16 8.34
CA ILE A 20 -3.55 -0.11 8.64
C ILE A 20 -4.93 0.16 9.23
N GLY A 21 -5.92 -0.51 8.70
CA GLY A 21 -7.30 -0.34 9.14
C GLY A 21 -8.07 0.70 8.38
N GLN A 22 -7.41 1.44 7.48
CA GLN A 22 -8.07 2.48 6.73
C GLN A 22 -8.20 2.11 5.29
N GLU A 23 -9.21 2.62 4.65
CA GLU A 23 -9.39 2.38 3.23
C GLU A 23 -8.46 3.31 2.47
N CYS A 24 -7.68 2.74 1.58
CA CYS A 24 -6.64 3.48 0.87
C CYS A 24 -6.62 3.13 -0.59
N VAL A 25 -6.02 4.01 -1.36
CA VAL A 25 -5.75 3.74 -2.75
C VAL A 25 -4.26 3.56 -2.88
N VAL A 26 -3.86 2.42 -3.42
CA VAL A 26 -2.45 2.09 -3.58
C VAL A 26 -2.12 2.18 -5.06
N TYR A 27 -1.13 2.98 -5.38
CA TYR A 27 -0.72 3.21 -6.76
C TYR A 27 0.56 2.47 -7.04
N PHE A 28 0.65 1.84 -8.19
CA PHE A 28 1.81 1.06 -8.57
C PHE A 28 2.57 1.72 -9.70
N PHE A 29 3.83 1.35 -9.83
CA PHE A 29 4.68 1.94 -10.86
C PHE A 29 4.19 1.68 -12.26
N ASP A 30 3.43 0.62 -12.48
CA ASP A 30 2.95 0.32 -13.82
C ASP A 30 1.67 1.06 -14.17
N GLY A 31 1.24 1.96 -13.32
CA GLY A 31 0.05 2.74 -13.62
C GLY A 31 -1.23 2.20 -13.06
N ASN A 32 -1.18 1.01 -12.50
CA ASN A 32 -2.38 0.43 -11.89
C ASN A 32 -2.63 1.02 -10.52
N GLN A 33 -3.84 0.89 -10.08
CA GLN A 33 -4.16 1.28 -8.71
C GLN A 33 -5.18 0.32 -8.15
N GLN A 34 -5.15 0.15 -6.84
CA GLN A 34 -6.07 -0.74 -6.15
C GLN A 34 -6.62 -0.01 -4.94
N THR A 35 -7.86 -0.25 -4.64
CA THR A 35 -8.48 0.38 -3.46
C THR A 35 -8.89 -0.71 -2.49
N GLY A 36 -8.63 -0.52 -1.24
CA GLY A 36 -9.04 -1.49 -0.23
C GLY A 36 -8.55 -1.05 1.14
N ILE A 37 -8.80 -1.89 2.12
CA ILE A 37 -8.37 -1.60 3.48
C ILE A 37 -7.06 -2.30 3.73
N ILE A 38 -6.07 -1.58 4.18
CA ILE A 38 -4.78 -2.18 4.49
C ILE A 38 -4.92 -2.94 5.78
N LYS A 39 -4.67 -4.24 5.73
CA LYS A 39 -4.79 -5.08 6.91
C LYS A 39 -3.46 -5.36 7.56
N GLU A 40 -2.43 -5.43 6.78
CA GLU A 40 -1.13 -5.77 7.32
C GLU A 40 -0.03 -5.27 6.42
N VAL A 41 1.09 -4.89 6.99
CA VAL A 41 2.25 -4.45 6.22
C VAL A 41 3.43 -5.22 6.73
N THR A 42 4.12 -5.93 5.83
CA THR A 42 5.32 -6.64 6.22
C THR A 42 6.48 -5.97 5.52
N GLU A 43 7.64 -6.57 5.62
CA GLU A 43 8.81 -5.99 5.01
C GLU A 43 8.73 -5.94 3.52
N GLY A 44 8.05 -6.84 2.91
CA GLY A 44 8.03 -6.88 1.46
C GLY A 44 6.66 -6.80 0.85
N ALA A 45 5.62 -6.69 1.64
CA ALA A 45 4.29 -6.79 1.10
C ALA A 45 3.26 -6.01 1.88
N ILE A 46 2.17 -5.70 1.22
CA ILE A 46 1.01 -5.10 1.85
C ILE A 46 -0.15 -6.05 1.63
N LEU A 47 -0.90 -6.32 2.68
CA LEU A 47 -2.09 -7.13 2.56
C LEU A 47 -3.29 -6.21 2.50
N LEU A 48 -4.00 -6.26 1.41
CA LEU A 48 -5.11 -5.36 1.17
C LEU A 48 -6.41 -6.14 1.12
N GLU A 49 -7.39 -5.70 1.87
CA GLU A 49 -8.69 -6.35 1.87
C GLU A 49 -9.62 -5.60 0.94
N LYS A 50 -10.14 -6.32 -0.06
CA LYS A 50 -11.06 -5.72 -0.97
C LYS A 50 -12.37 -6.43 -0.74
N LYS A 51 -13.41 -5.86 -0.94
CA LYS A 51 -14.69 -6.43 -0.82
C LYS A 51 -14.75 -7.78 -0.16
N ASP A 52 -14.50 -8.81 -0.81
CA ASP A 52 -14.60 -10.13 -0.25
C ASP A 52 -13.36 -10.88 -0.29
N ARG A 53 -12.23 -10.29 -0.53
CA ARG A 53 -11.01 -11.05 -0.67
C ARG A 53 -9.83 -10.26 -0.17
N LEU A 54 -8.78 -10.97 0.13
CA LEU A 54 -7.51 -10.36 0.53
C LEU A 54 -6.54 -10.53 -0.61
N GLU A 55 -5.70 -9.54 -0.79
CA GLU A 55 -4.71 -9.60 -1.84
C GLU A 55 -3.41 -9.06 -1.30
N ALA A 56 -2.33 -9.77 -1.54
CA ALA A 56 -1.01 -9.33 -1.12
C ALA A 56 -0.30 -8.70 -2.30
N MET A 57 0.35 -7.59 -2.07
CA MET A 57 1.01 -6.84 -3.11
C MET A 57 2.42 -6.56 -2.71
N ASN A 58 3.30 -6.56 -3.70
CA ASN A 58 4.71 -6.34 -3.45
C ASN A 58 4.96 -4.88 -3.13
N LEU A 59 5.50 -4.61 -1.98
CA LEU A 59 5.74 -3.25 -1.54
C LEU A 59 6.72 -2.53 -2.46
N ASP A 60 7.61 -3.25 -3.09
CA ASP A 60 8.57 -2.63 -4.00
C ASP A 60 7.92 -2.05 -5.24
N PHE A 61 6.72 -2.50 -5.59
CA PHE A 61 6.04 -1.97 -6.75
C PHE A 61 5.14 -0.81 -6.42
N VAL A 62 5.04 -0.46 -5.16
CA VAL A 62 4.13 0.59 -4.73
C VAL A 62 4.78 1.94 -4.94
N LEU A 63 4.10 2.81 -5.65
CA LEU A 63 4.58 4.15 -5.88
C LEU A 63 4.08 5.08 -4.79
N ARG A 64 2.83 4.93 -4.41
CA ARG A 64 2.28 5.79 -3.37
C ARG A 64 1.02 5.19 -2.79
N ILE A 65 0.69 5.58 -1.60
CA ILE A 65 -0.51 5.16 -0.91
C ILE A 65 -1.20 6.42 -0.43
N LYS A 66 -2.48 6.51 -0.64
CA LYS A 66 -3.19 7.64 -0.08
C LYS A 66 -4.54 7.18 0.46
N GLU A 67 -5.04 7.92 1.39
CA GLU A 67 -6.32 7.64 1.98
C GLU A 67 -7.41 7.76 0.93
N ALA A 68 -8.32 6.81 0.89
CA ALA A 68 -9.40 6.89 -0.08
C ALA A 68 -10.36 7.98 0.35
N PRO A 69 -11.00 8.66 -0.57
CA PRO A 69 -11.94 9.69 -0.19
C PRO A 69 -13.14 9.10 0.52
N ARG A 70 -13.64 9.76 1.57
CA ARG A 70 -14.77 9.28 2.27
C ARG A 70 -15.97 9.67 1.53
N SER A 71 -16.84 8.85 1.40
CA SER A 71 -17.94 9.23 0.68
C SER A 71 -18.87 9.97 1.49
N LYS A 72 -19.33 10.43 2.04
CA LYS A 72 -20.04 11.14 2.66
C LYS A 72 -21.05 11.57 2.31
N LYS A 73 -21.49 11.59 2.27
CA LYS A 73 -22.34 11.92 2.01
C LYS A 73 -22.69 12.22 2.22
#